data_a8d0610fd484e488217db843d2bee85d
#
_entry.id   a8d0610fd484e488217db843d2bee85d
#
_cell.length_a   1.000
_cell.length_b   1.000
_cell.length_c   1.000
_cell.angle_alpha   90.00
_cell.angle_beta   90.00
_cell.angle_gamma   90.00
#
_symmetry.space_group_name_H-M   'P 1'
#
loop_
_entity.id
_entity.type
_entity.pdbx_description
1 polymer ?
#
loop_
_entity_poly.entity_id
_entity_poly.type
_entity_poly.pdbx_seq_one_letter_code
_entity_poly.pdbx_strand_id
1 'polypeptide(L)'
;MPRRRPEDIIDIAQGRPWWPDVRFGVIDIAGNQHQAMAAPAEAWISKTGLYLSSQKIRINEGSERLKGWLKINPMTHAPRIVFSPKCHGILSEFGSAPNPFDGQTKAYRWKTDREGNIVGEIPEDKYNHGIKSVIYGLIDRFGYGYIEGRERIRVKRWV
;
A
#
# COMPACT_ATOMS: atom_id res chain seq x y z
N MET A 1 17.49 13.76 -6.73
CA MET A 1 16.74 13.35 -7.95
C MET A 1 15.65 14.34 -8.19
N PRO A 2 15.41 14.82 -9.45
CA PRO A 2 14.27 15.68 -9.73
C PRO A 2 12.96 14.98 -9.39
N ARG A 3 12.00 15.71 -8.84
CA ARG A 3 10.64 15.20 -8.57
C ARG A 3 10.02 14.81 -9.92
N ARG A 4 9.65 13.55 -10.08
CA ARG A 4 8.88 13.11 -11.25
C ARG A 4 7.47 13.69 -11.17
N ARG A 5 6.95 14.14 -12.30
CA ARG A 5 5.55 14.57 -12.42
C ARG A 5 4.63 13.34 -12.41
N PRO A 6 3.36 13.47 -12.02
CA PRO A 6 2.41 12.37 -12.08
C PRO A 6 2.35 11.70 -13.46
N GLU A 7 2.42 12.49 -14.54
CA GLU A 7 2.37 11.98 -15.91
C GLU A 7 3.54 11.06 -16.25
N ASP A 8 4.75 11.39 -15.76
CA ASP A 8 5.94 10.56 -15.97
C ASP A 8 5.80 9.18 -15.31
N ILE A 9 5.13 9.14 -14.14
CA ILE A 9 4.84 7.90 -13.42
C ILE A 9 3.80 7.07 -14.18
N ILE A 10 2.76 7.72 -14.72
CA ILE A 10 1.72 7.07 -15.52
C ILE A 10 2.34 6.42 -16.78
N ASP A 11 3.22 7.14 -17.49
CA ASP A 11 3.90 6.64 -18.68
C ASP A 11 4.75 5.39 -18.36
N ILE A 12 5.47 5.43 -17.23
CA ILE A 12 6.24 4.28 -16.75
C ILE A 12 5.30 3.10 -16.45
N ALA A 13 4.15 3.33 -15.83
CA ALA A 13 3.20 2.28 -15.50
C ALA A 13 2.59 1.67 -16.77
N GLN A 14 2.17 2.52 -17.73
CA GLN A 14 1.61 2.07 -19.01
C GLN A 14 2.60 1.27 -19.86
N GLY A 15 3.90 1.54 -19.74
CA GLY A 15 4.96 0.77 -20.39
C GLY A 15 5.26 -0.59 -19.74
N ARG A 16 4.55 -0.99 -18.68
CA ARG A 16 4.78 -2.28 -17.99
C ARG A 16 3.93 -3.40 -18.61
N PRO A 17 4.48 -4.63 -18.68
CA PRO A 17 3.75 -5.77 -19.25
C PRO A 17 2.42 -6.10 -18.56
N TRP A 18 2.29 -5.77 -17.28
CA TRP A 18 1.09 -6.02 -16.49
C TRP A 18 0.02 -4.92 -16.66
N TRP A 19 0.32 -3.81 -17.31
CA TRP A 19 -0.62 -2.69 -17.44
C TRP A 19 -1.97 -3.06 -18.11
N PRO A 20 -2.03 -3.85 -19.18
CA PRO A 20 -3.30 -4.21 -19.79
C PRO A 20 -4.28 -4.95 -18.86
N ASP A 21 -3.76 -5.56 -17.80
CA ASP A 21 -4.55 -6.31 -16.83
C ASP A 21 -5.02 -5.47 -15.63
N VAL A 22 -4.62 -4.20 -15.56
CA VAL A 22 -5.04 -3.30 -14.47
C VAL A 22 -6.53 -3.00 -14.58
N ARG A 23 -7.27 -3.27 -13.51
CA ARG A 23 -8.73 -3.07 -13.46
C ARG A 23 -9.16 -2.07 -12.39
N PHE A 24 -8.30 -1.77 -11.44
CA PHE A 24 -8.56 -0.79 -10.37
C PHE A 24 -7.25 -0.22 -9.88
N GLY A 25 -7.33 0.91 -9.22
CA GLY A 25 -6.19 1.54 -8.56
C GLY A 25 -6.64 2.25 -7.29
N VAL A 26 -5.71 2.42 -6.38
CA VAL A 26 -5.92 3.16 -5.14
C VAL A 26 -4.85 4.22 -4.99
N ILE A 27 -5.22 5.32 -4.35
CA ILE A 27 -4.29 6.40 -4.04
C ILE A 27 -4.52 6.88 -2.60
N ASP A 28 -3.49 7.37 -1.96
CA ASP A 28 -3.61 8.05 -0.67
C ASP A 28 -4.57 9.25 -0.80
N ILE A 29 -5.31 9.55 0.25
CA ILE A 29 -6.22 10.70 0.31
C ILE A 29 -5.52 12.02 -0.06
N ALA A 30 -4.23 12.16 0.23
CA ALA A 30 -3.43 13.28 -0.20
C ALA A 30 -3.32 13.40 -1.74
N GLY A 31 -3.46 12.30 -2.47
CA GLY A 31 -3.45 12.29 -3.93
C GLY A 31 -4.68 12.91 -4.59
N ASN A 32 -5.74 13.16 -3.82
CA ASN A 32 -6.95 13.88 -4.26
C ASN A 32 -6.93 15.37 -3.89
N GLN A 33 -5.88 15.84 -3.21
CA GLN A 33 -5.80 17.25 -2.80
C GLN A 33 -5.30 18.11 -3.97
N HIS A 34 -6.08 19.16 -4.28
CA HIS A 34 -5.64 20.22 -5.17
C HIS A 34 -4.63 21.11 -4.43
N GLN A 35 -3.43 21.11 -4.93
CA GLN A 35 -2.42 22.10 -4.58
C GLN A 35 -2.24 23.03 -5.75
N ALA A 36 -1.40 23.78 -6.09
CA ALA A 36 -1.30 24.68 -7.24
C ALA A 36 -1.46 24.00 -8.64
N MET A 37 -1.65 22.70 -8.71
CA MET A 37 -1.79 21.88 -9.93
C MET A 37 -2.95 20.89 -9.78
N ALA A 38 -3.38 20.29 -10.90
CA ALA A 38 -4.37 19.21 -10.90
C ALA A 38 -3.96 18.07 -9.95
N ALA A 39 -4.93 17.50 -9.24
CA ALA A 39 -4.67 16.41 -8.32
C ALA A 39 -4.08 15.20 -9.07
N PRO A 40 -3.12 14.46 -8.48
CA PRO A 40 -2.57 13.27 -9.13
C PRO A 40 -3.63 12.27 -9.61
N ALA A 41 -4.74 12.11 -8.87
CA ALA A 41 -5.84 11.25 -9.27
C ALA A 41 -6.52 11.71 -10.58
N GLU A 42 -6.62 13.03 -10.82
CA GLU A 42 -7.15 13.59 -12.05
C GLU A 42 -6.24 13.32 -13.24
N ALA A 43 -4.92 13.40 -13.04
CA ALA A 43 -3.95 13.06 -14.09
C ALA A 43 -4.11 11.58 -14.51
N TRP A 44 -4.34 10.68 -13.56
CA TRP A 44 -4.57 9.26 -13.85
C TRP A 44 -5.84 9.04 -14.66
N ILE A 45 -6.98 9.62 -14.25
CA ILE A 45 -8.25 9.42 -14.96
C ILE A 45 -8.20 10.06 -16.37
N SER A 46 -7.61 11.24 -16.48
CA SER A 46 -7.49 11.95 -17.76
C SER A 46 -6.62 11.19 -18.76
N LYS A 47 -5.51 10.62 -18.31
CA LYS A 47 -4.52 9.98 -19.18
C LYS A 47 -4.82 8.51 -19.48
N THR A 48 -5.47 7.82 -18.58
CA THR A 48 -5.64 6.36 -18.69
C THR A 48 -7.10 5.90 -18.64
N GLY A 49 -8.03 6.77 -18.25
CA GLY A 49 -9.40 6.38 -17.93
C GLY A 49 -9.54 5.62 -16.61
N LEU A 50 -8.43 5.34 -15.91
CA LEU A 50 -8.45 4.60 -14.65
C LEU A 50 -8.82 5.53 -13.49
N TYR A 51 -9.97 5.26 -12.87
CA TYR A 51 -10.35 5.93 -11.63
C TYR A 51 -9.57 5.33 -10.45
N LEU A 52 -8.91 6.20 -9.68
CA LEU A 52 -8.23 5.80 -8.45
C LEU A 52 -9.14 6.01 -7.25
N SER A 53 -9.47 4.93 -6.56
CA SER A 53 -10.18 4.99 -5.28
C SER A 53 -9.30 5.65 -4.22
N SER A 54 -9.90 6.48 -3.39
CA SER A 54 -9.21 7.17 -2.30
C SER A 54 -10.10 7.20 -1.06
N GLN A 55 -9.58 6.70 0.05
CA GLN A 55 -10.29 6.72 1.32
C GLN A 55 -9.31 6.89 2.48
N LYS A 56 -9.80 7.43 3.59
CA LYS A 56 -9.00 7.53 4.81
C LYS A 56 -8.80 6.14 5.41
N ILE A 57 -7.55 5.68 5.43
CA ILE A 57 -7.17 4.38 5.97
C ILE A 57 -6.65 4.53 7.41
N ARG A 58 -7.14 3.69 8.30
CA ARG A 58 -6.63 3.53 9.66
C ARG A 58 -5.43 2.59 9.61
N ILE A 59 -4.22 3.16 9.59
CA ILE A 59 -2.98 2.42 9.30
C ILE A 59 -2.75 1.28 10.29
N ASN A 60 -3.02 1.48 11.59
CA ASN A 60 -2.84 0.41 12.57
C ASN A 60 -3.75 -0.79 12.29
N GLU A 61 -5.04 -0.56 12.02
CA GLU A 61 -5.98 -1.63 11.66
C GLU A 61 -5.61 -2.27 10.32
N GLY A 62 -5.16 -1.47 9.35
CA GLY A 62 -4.66 -1.97 8.07
C GLY A 62 -3.41 -2.83 8.22
N SER A 63 -2.50 -2.46 9.11
CA SER A 63 -1.30 -3.24 9.43
C SER A 63 -1.66 -4.59 10.06
N GLU A 64 -2.59 -4.61 10.99
CA GLU A 64 -3.08 -5.87 11.59
C GLU A 64 -3.77 -6.75 10.54
N ARG A 65 -4.52 -6.15 9.62
CA ARG A 65 -5.11 -6.86 8.48
C ARG A 65 -4.04 -7.51 7.60
N LEU A 66 -3.00 -6.76 7.25
CA LEU A 66 -1.89 -7.27 6.44
C LEU A 66 -1.14 -8.39 7.16
N LYS A 67 -0.83 -8.22 8.45
CA LYS A 67 -0.23 -9.28 9.28
C LYS A 67 -1.08 -10.56 9.28
N GLY A 68 -2.40 -10.42 9.40
CA GLY A 68 -3.32 -11.56 9.32
C GLY A 68 -3.26 -12.30 7.96
N TRP A 69 -3.04 -11.56 6.86
CA TRP A 69 -2.92 -12.15 5.53
C TRP A 69 -1.56 -12.79 5.26
N LEU A 70 -0.51 -12.30 5.94
CA LEU A 70 0.84 -12.87 5.88
C LEU A 70 0.99 -14.15 6.72
N LYS A 71 0.10 -14.37 7.70
CA LYS A 71 0.13 -15.60 8.51
C LYS A 71 -0.16 -16.83 7.65
N ILE A 72 0.62 -17.87 7.88
CA ILE A 72 0.36 -19.18 7.27
C ILE A 72 -0.97 -19.73 7.81
N ASN A 73 -1.88 -20.01 6.89
CA ASN A 73 -3.13 -20.66 7.24
C ASN A 73 -2.85 -22.15 7.53
N PRO A 74 -3.20 -22.66 8.74
CA PRO A 74 -2.93 -24.04 9.11
C PRO A 74 -3.65 -25.07 8.23
N MET A 75 -4.76 -24.69 7.59
CA MET A 75 -5.52 -25.60 6.71
C MET A 75 -4.92 -25.69 5.30
N THR A 76 -4.38 -24.59 4.77
CA THR A 76 -3.87 -24.52 3.40
C THR A 76 -2.36 -24.52 3.33
N HIS A 77 -1.67 -24.43 4.48
CA HIS A 77 -0.22 -24.28 4.61
C HIS A 77 0.38 -23.13 3.80
N ALA A 78 -0.41 -22.11 3.48
CA ALA A 78 0.01 -20.96 2.71
C ALA A 78 -0.55 -19.65 3.29
N PRO A 79 0.13 -18.51 3.13
CA PRO A 79 -0.42 -17.22 3.45
C PRO A 79 -1.44 -16.80 2.37
N ARG A 80 -2.31 -15.82 2.71
CA ARG A 80 -3.27 -15.26 1.75
C ARG A 80 -2.66 -14.26 0.78
N ILE A 81 -1.50 -13.71 1.11
CA ILE A 81 -0.74 -12.78 0.27
C ILE A 81 0.72 -13.21 0.22
N VAL A 82 1.29 -13.14 -0.96
CA VAL A 82 2.71 -13.40 -1.22
C VAL A 82 3.29 -12.27 -2.04
N PHE A 83 4.57 -12.01 -1.87
CA PHE A 83 5.29 -10.99 -2.64
C PHE A 83 6.32 -11.65 -3.53
N SER A 84 6.37 -11.23 -4.80
CA SER A 84 7.42 -11.69 -5.70
C SER A 84 8.80 -11.26 -5.18
N PRO A 85 9.83 -12.13 -5.29
CA PRO A 85 11.21 -11.74 -4.99
C PRO A 85 11.70 -10.51 -5.77
N LYS A 86 11.06 -10.18 -6.88
CA LYS A 86 11.35 -8.99 -7.69
C LYS A 86 10.83 -7.68 -7.05
N CYS A 87 9.99 -7.75 -6.03
CA CYS A 87 9.46 -6.57 -5.33
C CYS A 87 10.45 -6.04 -4.28
N HIS A 88 11.68 -5.75 -4.68
CA HIS A 88 12.79 -5.37 -3.78
C HIS A 88 12.44 -4.23 -2.82
N GLY A 89 11.69 -3.19 -3.28
CA GLY A 89 11.29 -2.06 -2.44
C GLY A 89 10.43 -2.49 -1.27
N ILE A 90 9.38 -3.28 -1.53
CA ILE A 90 8.47 -3.79 -0.47
C ILE A 90 9.20 -4.78 0.44
N LEU A 91 10.02 -5.67 -0.12
CA LEU A 91 10.79 -6.63 0.66
C LEU A 91 11.80 -5.94 1.58
N SER A 92 12.39 -4.81 1.15
CA SER A 92 13.25 -3.97 1.98
C SER A 92 12.49 -3.37 3.17
N GLU A 93 11.27 -2.87 2.94
CA GLU A 93 10.42 -2.33 4.01
C GLU A 93 9.96 -3.40 5.00
N PHE A 94 9.84 -4.66 4.58
CA PHE A 94 9.64 -5.81 5.49
C PHE A 94 10.93 -6.25 6.20
N GLY A 95 12.07 -5.66 5.89
CA GLY A 95 13.37 -6.07 6.43
C GLY A 95 13.90 -7.39 5.85
N SER A 96 13.30 -7.89 4.77
CA SER A 96 13.63 -9.19 4.16
C SER A 96 14.70 -9.09 3.07
N ALA A 97 15.03 -7.88 2.62
CA ALA A 97 16.04 -7.62 1.61
C ALA A 97 16.68 -6.25 1.81
N PRO A 98 17.91 -6.03 1.32
CA PRO A 98 18.51 -4.70 1.29
C PRO A 98 17.70 -3.75 0.40
N ASN A 99 17.72 -2.46 0.74
CA ASN A 99 17.14 -1.43 -0.10
C ASN A 99 17.89 -1.36 -1.44
N PRO A 100 17.18 -1.38 -2.59
CA PRO A 100 17.83 -1.44 -3.90
C PRO A 100 18.61 -0.19 -4.29
N PHE A 101 18.45 0.93 -3.55
CA PHE A 101 19.10 2.21 -3.87
C PHE A 101 20.38 2.43 -3.08
N ASP A 102 20.47 1.95 -1.84
CA ASP A 102 21.60 2.22 -0.95
C ASP A 102 22.14 0.97 -0.24
N GLY A 103 21.59 -0.19 -0.51
CA GLY A 103 22.02 -1.46 0.05
C GLY A 103 21.77 -1.65 1.55
N GLN A 104 21.13 -0.68 2.22
CA GLN A 104 20.85 -0.76 3.65
C GLN A 104 19.50 -1.44 3.92
N THR A 105 19.38 -2.13 5.04
CA THR A 105 18.09 -2.65 5.51
C THR A 105 17.33 -1.54 6.24
N LYS A 106 16.24 -1.10 5.65
CA LYS A 106 15.39 0.01 6.15
C LYS A 106 13.97 -0.53 6.38
N ALA A 107 13.82 -1.32 7.43
CA ALA A 107 12.54 -1.94 7.76
C ALA A 107 11.54 -0.94 8.35
N TYR A 108 10.28 -1.12 8.01
CA TYR A 108 9.15 -0.48 8.68
C TYR A 108 9.02 -1.04 10.09
N ARG A 109 9.04 -0.18 11.10
CA ARG A 109 9.12 -0.59 12.51
C ARG A 109 8.28 0.31 13.40
N TRP A 110 8.10 -0.11 14.64
CA TRP A 110 7.48 0.70 15.67
C TRP A 110 8.37 1.90 16.04
N LYS A 111 7.71 3.01 16.38
CA LYS A 111 8.40 4.17 16.91
C LYS A 111 9.02 3.84 18.26
N THR A 112 10.28 4.21 18.43
CA THR A 112 11.02 4.03 19.70
C THR A 112 11.43 5.36 20.29
N ASP A 113 11.60 5.38 21.61
CA ASP A 113 12.22 6.49 22.34
C ASP A 113 13.75 6.47 22.18
N ARG A 114 14.43 7.36 22.92
CA ARG A 114 15.90 7.47 22.88
C ARG A 114 16.60 6.26 23.50
N GLU A 115 15.95 5.56 24.40
CA GLU A 115 16.42 4.35 25.07
C GLU A 115 16.10 3.07 24.26
N GLY A 116 15.36 3.18 23.16
CA GLY A 116 15.01 2.05 22.28
C GLY A 116 13.72 1.33 22.67
N ASN A 117 12.96 1.83 23.64
CA ASN A 117 11.67 1.27 24.01
C ASN A 117 10.58 1.69 23.01
N ILE A 118 9.63 0.80 22.73
CA ILE A 118 8.50 1.09 21.85
C ILE A 118 7.59 2.11 22.53
N VAL A 119 7.38 3.25 21.85
CA VAL A 119 6.52 4.33 22.33
C VAL A 119 5.15 4.23 21.69
N GLY A 120 4.20 3.68 22.43
CA GLY A 120 2.87 3.42 21.94
C GLY A 120 2.86 2.41 20.80
N GLU A 121 1.70 1.98 20.35
CA GLU A 121 1.56 1.10 19.18
C GLU A 121 1.45 1.92 17.88
N ILE A 122 2.38 2.86 17.71
CA ILE A 122 2.39 3.76 16.54
C ILE A 122 3.61 3.42 15.68
N PRO A 123 3.41 3.02 14.42
CA PRO A 123 4.52 2.80 13.50
C PRO A 123 5.29 4.10 13.20
N GLU A 124 6.60 3.99 13.02
CA GLU A 124 7.42 5.10 12.57
C GLU A 124 7.03 5.51 11.14
N ASP A 125 6.89 6.81 10.87
CA ASP A 125 6.51 7.30 9.53
C ASP A 125 7.73 7.41 8.60
N LYS A 126 8.45 6.28 8.47
CA LYS A 126 9.60 6.12 7.58
C LYS A 126 9.61 4.73 6.96
N TYR A 127 10.14 4.62 5.75
CA TYR A 127 10.33 3.34 5.04
C TYR A 127 9.07 2.49 4.97
N ASN A 128 7.93 3.13 4.65
CA ASN A 128 6.61 2.52 4.75
C ASN A 128 5.75 2.72 3.49
N HIS A 129 6.27 3.35 2.44
CA HIS A 129 5.48 3.72 1.27
C HIS A 129 4.93 2.51 0.52
N GLY A 130 5.73 1.46 0.33
CA GLY A 130 5.31 0.22 -0.31
C GLY A 130 4.31 -0.55 0.55
N ILE A 131 4.60 -0.70 1.85
CA ILE A 131 3.69 -1.36 2.80
C ILE A 131 2.37 -0.60 2.91
N LYS A 132 2.39 0.72 3.03
CA LYS A 132 1.15 1.55 3.02
C LYS A 132 0.37 1.36 1.73
N SER A 133 1.02 1.33 0.58
CA SER A 133 0.36 1.10 -0.72
C SER A 133 -0.34 -0.26 -0.76
N VAL A 134 0.30 -1.31 -0.23
CA VAL A 134 -0.32 -2.64 -0.10
C VAL A 134 -1.52 -2.58 0.85
N ILE A 135 -1.40 -1.91 1.99
CA ILE A 135 -2.49 -1.74 2.96
C ILE A 135 -3.68 -1.03 2.29
N TYR A 136 -3.43 0.05 1.55
CA TYR A 136 -4.49 0.78 0.84
C TYR A 136 -5.22 -0.12 -0.15
N GLY A 137 -4.51 -0.85 -1.00
CA GLY A 137 -5.11 -1.79 -1.93
C GLY A 137 -5.87 -2.93 -1.25
N LEU A 138 -5.31 -3.46 -0.17
CA LEU A 138 -5.93 -4.53 0.61
C LEU A 138 -7.23 -4.08 1.27
N ILE A 139 -7.24 -2.91 1.91
CA ILE A 139 -8.41 -2.37 2.60
C ILE A 139 -9.48 -1.93 1.60
N ASP A 140 -9.09 -1.27 0.51
CA ASP A 140 -10.04 -0.86 -0.54
C ASP A 140 -10.78 -2.07 -1.13
N ARG A 141 -10.06 -3.15 -1.41
CA ARG A 141 -10.61 -4.33 -2.07
C ARG A 141 -11.34 -5.30 -1.14
N PHE A 142 -10.85 -5.48 0.10
CA PHE A 142 -11.29 -6.53 1.01
C PHE A 142 -11.78 -6.02 2.37
N GLY A 143 -11.72 -4.72 2.63
CA GLY A 143 -12.07 -4.11 3.91
C GLY A 143 -11.10 -4.49 5.04
N TYR A 144 -11.40 -3.98 6.23
CA TYR A 144 -10.60 -4.25 7.45
C TYR A 144 -10.74 -5.70 7.98
N GLY A 145 -11.63 -6.49 7.43
CA GLY A 145 -11.91 -7.86 7.87
C GLY A 145 -13.03 -7.93 8.87
N TYR A 146 -13.31 -9.16 9.31
CA TYR A 146 -14.32 -9.43 10.30
C TYR A 146 -13.79 -9.00 11.68
N ILE A 147 -14.40 -7.98 12.26
CA ILE A 147 -14.33 -7.70 13.69
C ILE A 147 -15.57 -8.36 14.27
N GLU A 148 -15.40 -9.38 15.12
CA GLU A 148 -16.50 -10.04 15.81
C GLU A 148 -17.41 -8.98 16.43
N GLY A 149 -18.69 -8.94 16.03
CA GLY A 149 -19.69 -8.00 16.52
C GLY A 149 -19.98 -6.78 15.63
N ARG A 150 -19.41 -6.63 14.43
CA ARG A 150 -19.83 -5.60 13.45
C ARG A 150 -20.39 -6.24 12.19
N GLU A 151 -21.58 -5.71 11.77
CA GLU A 151 -22.29 -6.14 10.56
C GLU A 151 -21.38 -6.23 9.33
N ARG A 152 -21.63 -7.27 8.52
CA ARG A 152 -20.96 -7.49 7.24
C ARG A 152 -21.09 -6.24 6.36
N ILE A 153 -19.99 -5.56 6.09
CA ILE A 153 -19.93 -4.53 5.05
C ILE A 153 -20.18 -5.25 3.71
N ARG A 154 -21.36 -4.98 3.10
CA ARG A 154 -21.68 -5.48 1.77
C ARG A 154 -20.67 -4.91 0.78
N VAL A 155 -19.81 -5.77 0.23
CA VAL A 155 -19.00 -5.43 -0.93
C VAL A 155 -19.96 -5.21 -2.10
N LYS A 156 -20.09 -3.96 -2.57
CA LYS A 156 -20.79 -3.69 -3.84
C LYS A 156 -20.02 -4.38 -4.95
N ARG A 157 -20.60 -5.43 -5.52
CA ARG A 157 -20.14 -5.98 -6.80
C ARG A 157 -20.49 -4.94 -7.87
N TRP A 158 -19.47 -4.38 -8.49
CA TRP A 158 -19.65 -3.70 -9.76
C TRP A 158 -19.73 -4.76 -10.84
N VAL A 159 -20.89 -4.80 -11.51
CA VAL A 159 -21.12 -5.61 -12.72
C VAL A 159 -20.58 -4.84 -13.90
#